data_e8f495744c4897506ed1b32c475fab77
#
_entry.id   e8f495744c4897506ed1b32c475fab77
#
_cell.length_a   1.000
_cell.length_b   1.000
_cell.length_c   1.000
_cell.angle_alpha   90.00
_cell.angle_beta   90.00
_cell.angle_gamma   90.00
#
_symmetry.space_group_name_H-M   'P 1'
#
loop_
_entity.id
_entity.type
_entity.pdbx_description
1 polymer ?
#
loop_
_entity_poly.entity_id
_entity_poly.type
_entity_poly.pdbx_seq_one_letter_code
_entity_poly.pdbx_strand_id
1 'polypeptide(L)'
;DKGVKNGRAYYYQIRAYRAIKKNTYYSSPSTIRCVAGLNAVNFKTDTRLSRVNLTWGKAMTTPTAYEIFYSTSKNGKYTKLGETKNTFYNTKKLTVGKTYYFRIRAYKYSGPSSNPKKYKCLGTFQTKSVKISKNAYGVSVGGTYVEISINQQHMWYYKNGKLVVETD
;
A
#
# COMPACT_ATOMS: atom_id res chain seq x y z
N ASP A 1 -14.29 -16.86 -6.59
CA ASP A 1 -14.80 -17.93 -5.74
C ASP A 1 -15.80 -17.33 -4.73
N LYS A 2 -17.04 -17.81 -4.76
CA LYS A 2 -18.08 -17.39 -3.81
C LYS A 2 -17.99 -18.25 -2.55
N GLY A 3 -18.03 -17.65 -1.36
CA GLY A 3 -18.05 -18.39 -0.08
C GLY A 3 -16.68 -18.56 0.60
N VAL A 4 -15.62 -17.91 0.13
CA VAL A 4 -14.35 -17.90 0.86
C VAL A 4 -14.47 -17.10 2.16
N LYS A 5 -13.95 -17.67 3.26
CA LYS A 5 -13.95 -17.05 4.60
C LYS A 5 -12.60 -16.38 4.89
N ASN A 6 -12.63 -15.15 5.40
CA ASN A 6 -11.42 -14.43 5.79
C ASN A 6 -10.58 -15.24 6.79
N GLY A 7 -9.27 -15.18 6.64
CA GLY A 7 -8.31 -15.91 7.48
C GLY A 7 -8.12 -17.38 7.12
N ARG A 8 -9.01 -17.98 6.33
CA ARG A 8 -8.84 -19.35 5.86
C ARG A 8 -7.90 -19.45 4.68
N ALA A 9 -7.12 -20.51 4.65
CA ALA A 9 -6.25 -20.87 3.55
C ALA A 9 -6.99 -21.79 2.56
N TYR A 10 -6.80 -21.54 1.28
CA TYR A 10 -7.37 -22.30 0.18
C TYR A 10 -6.25 -22.72 -0.77
N TYR A 11 -6.38 -23.91 -1.33
CA TYR A 11 -5.50 -24.43 -2.38
C TYR A 11 -6.25 -24.36 -3.71
N TYR A 12 -5.60 -23.80 -4.72
CA TYR A 12 -6.09 -23.73 -6.07
C TYR A 12 -5.15 -24.49 -6.98
N GLN A 13 -5.71 -25.31 -7.87
CA GLN A 13 -4.96 -26.00 -8.92
C GLN A 13 -5.42 -25.49 -10.28
N ILE A 14 -4.46 -25.18 -11.14
CA ILE A 14 -4.68 -24.78 -12.52
C ILE A 14 -4.01 -25.81 -13.43
N ARG A 15 -4.73 -26.26 -14.45
CA ARG A 15 -4.21 -27.14 -15.51
C ARG A 15 -4.58 -26.56 -16.86
N ALA A 16 -3.66 -26.54 -17.79
CA ALA A 16 -4.02 -26.39 -19.20
C ALA A 16 -4.67 -27.68 -19.71
N TYR A 17 -5.60 -27.58 -20.63
CA TYR A 17 -6.19 -28.74 -21.28
C TYR A 17 -6.27 -28.55 -22.80
N ARG A 18 -6.25 -29.66 -23.51
CA ARG A 18 -6.47 -29.71 -24.94
C ARG A 18 -7.47 -30.85 -25.25
N ALA A 19 -8.56 -30.53 -25.94
CA ALA A 19 -9.51 -31.51 -26.43
C ALA A 19 -9.13 -31.91 -27.86
N ILE A 20 -9.02 -33.22 -28.09
CA ILE A 20 -8.78 -33.81 -29.42
C ILE A 20 -9.82 -34.91 -29.62
N LYS A 21 -10.74 -34.67 -30.57
CA LYS A 21 -11.91 -35.55 -30.79
C LYS A 21 -12.71 -35.72 -29.49
N LYS A 22 -12.85 -36.93 -28.97
CA LYS A 22 -13.57 -37.24 -27.72
C LYS A 22 -12.67 -37.25 -26.46
N ASN A 23 -11.35 -37.06 -26.62
CA ASN A 23 -10.39 -37.16 -25.54
C ASN A 23 -9.93 -35.77 -25.07
N THR A 24 -9.81 -35.60 -23.75
CA THR A 24 -9.25 -34.38 -23.11
C THR A 24 -7.94 -34.73 -22.42
N TYR A 25 -6.90 -34.00 -22.77
CA TYR A 25 -5.54 -34.14 -22.23
C TYR A 25 -5.27 -32.97 -21.34
N TYR A 26 -4.67 -33.22 -20.17
CA TYR A 26 -4.35 -32.21 -19.16
C TYR A 26 -2.86 -32.11 -18.94
N SER A 27 -2.35 -30.88 -18.72
CA SER A 27 -1.01 -30.66 -18.22
C SER A 27 -0.88 -31.09 -16.75
N SER A 28 0.34 -31.18 -16.27
CA SER A 28 0.61 -31.24 -14.83
C SER A 28 -0.03 -30.05 -14.12
N PRO A 29 -0.58 -30.22 -12.91
CA PRO A 29 -1.20 -29.14 -12.17
C PRO A 29 -0.18 -28.15 -11.62
N SER A 30 -0.46 -26.85 -11.71
CA SER A 30 0.20 -25.83 -10.92
C SER A 30 -0.69 -25.54 -9.71
N THR A 31 -0.10 -25.63 -8.50
CA THR A 31 -0.84 -25.45 -7.25
C THR A 31 -0.35 -24.17 -6.54
N ILE A 32 -1.30 -23.32 -6.14
CA ILE A 32 -1.04 -22.15 -5.30
C ILE A 32 -1.87 -22.24 -4.02
N ARG A 33 -1.31 -21.77 -2.91
CA ARG A 33 -2.03 -21.57 -1.65
C ARG A 33 -2.24 -20.08 -1.41
N CYS A 34 -3.49 -19.69 -1.12
CA CYS A 34 -3.88 -18.32 -0.81
C CYS A 34 -4.62 -18.25 0.52
N VAL A 35 -4.48 -17.13 1.23
CA VAL A 35 -5.26 -16.81 2.42
C VAL A 35 -6.22 -15.68 2.08
N ALA A 36 -7.52 -15.87 2.36
CA ALA A 36 -8.54 -14.86 2.07
C ALA A 36 -8.47 -13.68 3.07
N GLY A 37 -8.95 -12.50 2.63
CA GLY A 37 -9.08 -11.30 3.46
C GLY A 37 -7.79 -10.48 3.61
N LEU A 38 -6.84 -10.59 2.68
CA LEU A 38 -5.57 -9.86 2.70
C LEU A 38 -5.62 -8.48 2.03
N ASN A 39 -6.80 -8.00 1.62
CA ASN A 39 -6.88 -6.70 0.96
C ASN A 39 -6.82 -5.57 1.99
N ALA A 40 -5.84 -4.68 1.86
CA ALA A 40 -5.85 -3.41 2.56
C ALA A 40 -6.99 -2.53 2.03
N VAL A 41 -7.51 -1.65 2.87
CA VAL A 41 -8.63 -0.76 2.51
C VAL A 41 -8.27 0.69 2.79
N ASN A 42 -9.04 1.64 2.22
CA ASN A 42 -8.90 3.08 2.49
C ASN A 42 -7.48 3.62 2.29
N PHE A 43 -6.82 3.21 1.20
CA PHE A 43 -5.50 3.71 0.87
C PHE A 43 -5.55 5.21 0.55
N LYS A 44 -4.79 6.01 1.31
CA LYS A 44 -4.69 7.46 1.20
C LYS A 44 -3.25 7.90 1.04
N THR A 45 -3.06 9.07 0.45
CA THR A 45 -1.77 9.72 0.27
C THR A 45 -1.87 11.17 0.72
N ASP A 46 -0.92 11.64 1.52
CA ASP A 46 -0.77 13.04 1.88
C ASP A 46 0.67 13.49 1.59
N THR A 47 0.85 14.73 1.11
CA THR A 47 2.17 15.22 0.71
C THR A 47 2.56 16.46 1.50
N ARG A 48 3.71 16.38 2.18
CA ARG A 48 4.35 17.47 2.93
C ARG A 48 5.86 17.39 2.79
N LEU A 49 6.54 18.53 2.69
CA LEU A 49 8.02 18.63 2.66
C LEU A 49 8.66 17.75 1.58
N SER A 50 8.04 17.68 0.41
CA SER A 50 8.48 16.80 -0.70
C SER A 50 8.46 15.31 -0.34
N ARG A 51 7.74 14.90 0.69
CA ARG A 51 7.52 13.50 1.11
C ARG A 51 6.06 13.14 0.93
N VAL A 52 5.78 11.86 0.96
CA VAL A 52 4.41 11.35 0.98
C VAL A 52 4.23 10.47 2.21
N ASN A 53 3.21 10.80 2.98
CA ASN A 53 2.68 9.93 4.00
C ASN A 53 1.61 9.04 3.35
N LEU A 54 1.85 7.75 3.35
CA LEU A 54 0.94 6.73 2.86
C LEU A 54 0.24 6.10 4.05
N THR A 55 -1.09 6.07 4.04
CA THR A 55 -1.90 5.46 5.11
C THR A 55 -2.95 4.54 4.51
N TRP A 56 -3.31 3.49 5.26
CA TRP A 56 -4.35 2.55 4.85
C TRP A 56 -5.02 1.88 6.05
N GLY A 57 -6.19 1.31 5.83
CA GLY A 57 -6.88 0.49 6.82
C GLY A 57 -6.30 -0.91 6.88
N LYS A 58 -6.48 -1.56 8.02
CA LYS A 58 -6.08 -2.96 8.24
C LYS A 58 -6.79 -3.90 7.26
N ALA A 59 -6.08 -4.90 6.77
CA ALA A 59 -6.71 -6.03 6.09
C ALA A 59 -7.58 -6.83 7.07
N MET A 60 -8.64 -7.46 6.57
CA MET A 60 -9.56 -8.28 7.39
C MET A 60 -8.86 -9.48 8.03
N THR A 61 -7.82 -9.99 7.37
CA THR A 61 -6.93 -11.02 7.92
C THR A 61 -5.60 -10.39 8.28
N THR A 62 -5.12 -10.58 9.51
CA THR A 62 -3.83 -10.05 9.96
C THR A 62 -2.70 -10.50 9.03
N PRO A 63 -2.05 -9.59 8.31
CA PRO A 63 -0.97 -9.93 7.39
C PRO A 63 0.36 -10.15 8.13
N THR A 64 1.34 -10.72 7.45
CA THR A 64 2.74 -10.70 7.90
C THR A 64 3.30 -9.29 7.82
N ALA A 65 3.07 -8.60 6.70
CA ALA A 65 3.41 -7.19 6.49
C ALA A 65 2.70 -6.67 5.23
N TYR A 66 2.91 -5.38 4.96
CA TYR A 66 2.51 -4.69 3.72
C TYR A 66 3.76 -4.39 2.90
N GLU A 67 3.68 -4.61 1.59
CA GLU A 67 4.68 -4.20 0.62
C GLU A 67 4.26 -2.90 -0.04
N ILE A 68 5.19 -1.97 -0.16
CA ILE A 68 5.00 -0.65 -0.75
C ILE A 68 5.86 -0.53 -2.01
N PHE A 69 5.27 -0.05 -3.09
CA PHE A 69 5.92 0.16 -4.38
C PHE A 69 5.59 1.55 -4.92
N TYR A 70 6.44 2.06 -5.80
CA TYR A 70 6.19 3.31 -6.51
C TYR A 70 6.61 3.23 -7.97
N SER A 71 6.04 4.13 -8.78
CA SER A 71 6.42 4.40 -10.16
C SER A 71 6.16 5.87 -10.50
N THR A 72 6.84 6.40 -11.49
CA THR A 72 6.53 7.70 -12.11
C THR A 72 5.57 7.57 -13.29
N SER A 73 5.18 6.36 -13.66
CA SER A 73 4.20 6.05 -14.71
C SER A 73 3.13 5.11 -14.18
N LYS A 74 1.86 5.37 -14.53
CA LYS A 74 0.70 4.55 -14.11
C LYS A 74 0.84 3.09 -14.53
N ASN A 75 1.31 2.86 -15.75
CA ASN A 75 1.43 1.54 -16.36
C ASN A 75 2.89 1.08 -16.48
N GLY A 76 3.83 1.82 -15.87
CA GLY A 76 5.24 1.49 -15.90
C GLY A 76 5.64 0.42 -14.87
N LYS A 77 6.93 0.11 -14.86
CA LYS A 77 7.53 -0.77 -13.86
C LYS A 77 7.47 -0.10 -12.47
N TYR A 78 7.02 -0.82 -11.48
CA TYR A 78 6.97 -0.38 -10.08
C TYR A 78 8.20 -0.91 -9.33
N THR A 79 8.86 0.00 -8.62
CA THR A 79 10.00 -0.32 -7.76
C THR A 79 9.53 -0.45 -6.32
N LYS A 80 10.02 -1.48 -5.62
CA LYS A 80 9.71 -1.68 -4.20
C LYS A 80 10.40 -0.60 -3.36
N LEU A 81 9.62 0.12 -2.53
CA LEU A 81 10.12 1.07 -1.55
C LEU A 81 10.50 0.42 -0.24
N GLY A 82 9.73 -0.57 0.19
CA GLY A 82 9.94 -1.23 1.46
C GLY A 82 8.78 -2.10 1.90
N GLU A 83 8.86 -2.52 3.15
CA GLU A 83 7.83 -3.29 3.87
C GLU A 83 7.58 -2.66 5.24
N THR A 84 6.36 -2.83 5.75
CA THR A 84 5.98 -2.41 7.10
C THR A 84 4.89 -3.30 7.68
N LYS A 85 4.90 -3.48 9.00
CA LYS A 85 3.78 -4.09 9.74
C LYS A 85 2.70 -3.07 10.11
N ASN A 86 3.05 -1.77 10.08
CA ASN A 86 2.14 -0.67 10.36
C ASN A 86 1.19 -0.43 9.19
N THR A 87 0.15 0.36 9.43
CA THR A 87 -0.80 0.80 8.41
C THR A 87 -0.44 2.18 7.83
N PHE A 88 0.81 2.54 7.93
CA PHE A 88 1.38 3.75 7.34
C PHE A 88 2.82 3.53 6.88
N TYR A 89 3.28 4.40 5.97
CA TYR A 89 4.65 4.44 5.48
C TYR A 89 5.00 5.85 5.00
N ASN A 90 6.12 6.40 5.48
CA ASN A 90 6.64 7.70 5.05
C ASN A 90 7.74 7.51 4.01
N THR A 91 7.61 8.16 2.86
CA THR A 91 8.65 8.10 1.82
C THR A 91 9.87 8.96 2.21
N LYS A 92 11.00 8.70 1.56
CA LYS A 92 12.09 9.69 1.49
C LYS A 92 11.64 10.88 0.64
N LYS A 93 12.44 11.96 0.59
CA LYS A 93 12.19 13.12 -0.30
C LYS A 93 12.04 12.68 -1.75
N LEU A 94 11.04 13.24 -2.42
CA LEU A 94 10.71 12.99 -3.81
C LEU A 94 10.81 14.31 -4.60
N THR A 95 10.87 14.20 -5.92
CA THR A 95 10.98 15.38 -6.79
C THR A 95 9.66 16.16 -6.82
N VAL A 96 9.71 17.43 -6.40
CA VAL A 96 8.58 18.35 -6.44
C VAL A 96 8.08 18.54 -7.87
N GLY A 97 6.77 18.66 -8.01
CA GLY A 97 6.08 18.85 -9.31
C GLY A 97 5.86 17.55 -10.09
N LYS A 98 6.56 16.45 -9.77
CA LYS A 98 6.34 15.14 -10.39
C LYS A 98 5.16 14.42 -9.79
N THR A 99 4.46 13.64 -10.60
CA THR A 99 3.41 12.70 -10.15
C THR A 99 4.03 11.34 -9.92
N TYR A 100 3.72 10.76 -8.76
CA TYR A 100 4.11 9.40 -8.40
C TYR A 100 2.86 8.55 -8.20
N TYR A 101 2.97 7.29 -8.59
CA TYR A 101 1.96 6.25 -8.42
C TYR A 101 2.46 5.29 -7.36
N PHE A 102 1.70 5.14 -6.28
CA PHE A 102 2.02 4.23 -5.19
C PHE A 102 1.09 3.04 -5.24
N ARG A 103 1.65 1.87 -4.96
CA ARG A 103 0.91 0.62 -4.77
C ARG A 103 1.25 0.01 -3.43
N ILE A 104 0.22 -0.44 -2.74
CA ILE A 104 0.36 -1.24 -1.52
C ILE A 104 -0.38 -2.55 -1.67
N ARG A 105 0.12 -3.59 -1.05
CA ARG A 105 -0.59 -4.85 -0.81
C ARG A 105 -0.14 -5.48 0.49
N ALA A 106 -1.07 -6.16 1.17
CA ALA A 106 -0.71 -7.04 2.26
C ALA A 106 -0.17 -8.38 1.72
N TYR A 107 0.67 -9.04 2.51
CA TYR A 107 1.02 -10.42 2.29
C TYR A 107 1.02 -11.21 3.61
N LYS A 108 0.81 -12.51 3.50
CA LYS A 108 0.89 -13.44 4.63
C LYS A 108 1.66 -14.67 4.22
N TYR A 109 2.62 -15.05 5.04
CA TYR A 109 3.22 -16.37 4.93
C TYR A 109 2.24 -17.42 5.46
N SER A 110 2.14 -18.54 4.77
CA SER A 110 1.28 -19.64 5.13
C SER A 110 1.94 -20.95 4.69
N GLY A 111 2.27 -21.77 5.65
CA GLY A 111 2.90 -23.06 5.43
C GLY A 111 2.64 -23.98 6.63
N PRO A 112 3.09 -25.25 6.57
CA PRO A 112 3.07 -26.15 7.71
C PRO A 112 4.03 -25.65 8.81
N SER A 113 3.89 -26.13 10.03
CA SER A 113 4.75 -25.75 11.16
C SER A 113 6.25 -25.98 10.87
N SER A 114 6.57 -27.02 10.11
CA SER A 114 7.94 -27.33 9.67
C SER A 114 8.52 -26.32 8.66
N ASN A 115 7.65 -25.59 7.93
CA ASN A 115 8.06 -24.55 6.99
C ASN A 115 6.96 -23.46 6.89
N PRO A 116 6.85 -22.56 7.90
CA PRO A 116 5.79 -21.55 7.93
C PRO A 116 5.82 -20.57 6.76
N LYS A 117 7.00 -20.36 6.14
CA LYS A 117 7.19 -19.44 5.00
C LYS A 117 7.06 -20.09 3.63
N LYS A 118 6.67 -21.36 3.55
CA LYS A 118 6.58 -22.12 2.30
C LYS A 118 5.73 -21.42 1.22
N TYR A 119 4.65 -20.77 1.63
CA TYR A 119 3.76 -20.04 0.70
C TYR A 119 3.66 -18.57 1.11
N LYS A 120 3.90 -17.67 0.16
CA LYS A 120 3.65 -16.23 0.31
C LYS A 120 2.34 -15.89 -0.37
N CYS A 121 1.29 -15.75 0.42
CA CYS A 121 -0.04 -15.36 -0.04
C CYS A 121 -0.11 -13.84 -0.17
N LEU A 122 -0.59 -13.34 -1.30
CA LEU A 122 -0.59 -11.92 -1.64
C LEU A 122 -2.03 -11.40 -1.71
N GLY A 123 -2.28 -10.24 -1.12
CA GLY A 123 -3.48 -9.44 -1.36
C GLY A 123 -3.40 -8.70 -2.70
N THR A 124 -4.52 -8.10 -3.11
CA THR A 124 -4.56 -7.26 -4.30
C THR A 124 -3.89 -5.91 -4.04
N PHE A 125 -3.33 -5.32 -5.09
CA PHE A 125 -2.79 -3.98 -5.00
C PHE A 125 -3.89 -2.94 -4.86
N GLN A 126 -3.71 -2.01 -3.90
CA GLN A 126 -4.37 -0.72 -3.88
C GLN A 126 -3.44 0.30 -4.52
N THR A 127 -3.96 1.15 -5.41
CA THR A 127 -3.14 2.13 -6.15
C THR A 127 -3.67 3.53 -5.92
N LYS A 128 -2.79 4.47 -5.65
CA LYS A 128 -3.06 5.91 -5.60
C LYS A 128 -1.95 6.67 -6.31
N SER A 129 -2.30 7.82 -6.88
CA SER A 129 -1.34 8.76 -7.43
C SER A 129 -1.37 10.07 -6.66
N VAL A 130 -0.24 10.76 -6.62
CA VAL A 130 -0.12 12.07 -5.97
C VAL A 130 0.96 12.88 -6.68
N LYS A 131 0.66 14.16 -6.94
CA LYS A 131 1.64 15.14 -7.41
C LYS A 131 2.36 15.72 -6.19
N ILE A 132 3.69 15.67 -6.18
CA ILE A 132 4.47 16.14 -5.05
C ILE A 132 4.41 17.66 -4.98
N SER A 133 3.96 18.19 -3.84
CA SER A 133 3.88 19.62 -3.60
C SER A 133 5.13 20.14 -2.86
N LYS A 134 5.34 21.45 -2.96
CA LYS A 134 6.36 22.17 -2.18
C LYS A 134 5.89 22.49 -0.76
N ASN A 135 4.61 22.29 -0.47
CA ASN A 135 4.04 22.71 0.81
C ASN A 135 4.81 22.07 1.96
N ALA A 136 5.55 22.90 2.64
CA ALA A 136 6.21 22.58 3.90
C ALA A 136 5.26 22.90 5.05
N TYR A 137 5.50 22.32 6.22
CA TYR A 137 4.95 22.83 7.45
C TYR A 137 5.39 24.29 7.61
N GLY A 138 4.54 25.14 8.20
CA GLY A 138 4.82 26.55 8.35
C GLY A 138 4.61 27.38 7.09
N VAL A 139 4.06 26.83 6.03
CA VAL A 139 3.65 27.57 4.81
C VAL A 139 2.16 27.68 4.76
N SER A 140 1.62 28.90 4.81
CA SER A 140 0.19 29.15 4.78
C SER A 140 -0.47 28.55 3.52
N VAL A 141 -1.59 27.87 3.75
CA VAL A 141 -2.50 27.38 2.69
C VAL A 141 -3.74 28.27 2.54
N GLY A 142 -3.74 29.43 3.21
CA GLY A 142 -4.85 30.37 3.27
C GLY A 142 -5.78 30.10 4.46
N GLY A 143 -6.57 31.12 4.85
CA GLY A 143 -7.53 31.02 5.94
C GLY A 143 -6.95 31.24 7.34
N THR A 144 -7.72 30.85 8.35
CA THR A 144 -7.33 30.97 9.78
C THR A 144 -7.31 29.58 10.38
N TYR A 145 -6.15 29.14 10.86
CA TYR A 145 -5.93 27.79 11.41
C TYR A 145 -4.65 27.72 12.23
N VAL A 146 -4.52 26.66 12.99
CA VAL A 146 -3.28 26.27 13.67
C VAL A 146 -2.71 25.04 12.99
N GLU A 147 -1.42 25.05 12.72
CA GLU A 147 -0.66 23.89 12.24
C GLU A 147 0.31 23.45 13.34
N ILE A 148 0.33 22.16 13.65
CA ILE A 148 1.23 21.58 14.66
C ILE A 148 2.04 20.46 14.03
N SER A 149 3.35 20.53 14.15
CA SER A 149 4.27 19.46 13.79
C SER A 149 4.81 18.79 15.05
N ILE A 150 4.25 17.63 15.38
CA ILE A 150 4.70 16.87 16.56
C ILE A 150 6.19 16.47 16.43
N ASN A 151 6.62 16.13 15.21
CA ASN A 151 8.01 15.72 14.96
C ASN A 151 9.02 16.86 15.05
N GLN A 152 8.58 18.10 14.84
CA GLN A 152 9.40 19.28 14.93
C GLN A 152 9.21 20.00 16.27
N GLN A 153 8.23 19.56 17.07
CA GLN A 153 7.82 20.21 18.32
C GLN A 153 7.50 21.68 18.10
N HIS A 154 6.84 22.01 16.96
CA HIS A 154 6.62 23.39 16.52
C HIS A 154 5.16 23.62 16.14
N MET A 155 4.65 24.83 16.42
CA MET A 155 3.30 25.29 16.12
C MET A 155 3.36 26.57 15.28
N TRP A 156 2.49 26.67 14.30
CA TRP A 156 2.23 27.89 13.51
C TRP A 156 0.74 28.25 13.61
N TYR A 157 0.47 29.51 13.96
CA TYR A 157 -0.89 30.07 13.90
C TYR A 157 -1.00 31.06 12.76
N TYR A 158 -1.95 30.80 11.88
CA TYR A 158 -2.29 31.65 10.74
C TYR A 158 -3.63 32.33 10.95
N LYS A 159 -3.71 33.62 10.62
CA LYS A 159 -4.97 34.40 10.55
C LYS A 159 -5.09 35.03 9.17
N ASN A 160 -6.20 34.73 8.45
CA ASN A 160 -6.43 35.21 7.09
C ASN A 160 -5.23 34.96 6.15
N GLY A 161 -4.64 33.78 6.23
CA GLY A 161 -3.52 33.37 5.40
C GLY A 161 -2.15 33.95 5.79
N LYS A 162 -2.07 34.76 6.85
CA LYS A 162 -0.82 35.35 7.35
C LYS A 162 -0.40 34.64 8.63
N LEU A 163 0.89 34.33 8.75
CA LEU A 163 1.48 33.82 9.99
C LEU A 163 1.41 34.92 11.06
N VAL A 164 0.86 34.60 12.21
CA VAL A 164 0.67 35.51 13.35
C VAL A 164 1.62 35.15 14.49
N VAL A 165 1.72 33.84 14.79
CA VAL A 165 2.54 33.31 15.87
C VAL A 165 3.15 31.99 15.43
N GLU A 166 4.39 31.77 15.81
CA GLU A 166 5.03 30.45 15.78
C GLU A 166 5.79 30.23 17.09
N THR A 167 5.89 28.97 17.55
CA THR A 167 6.56 28.60 18.78
C THR A 167 6.96 27.15 18.77
N ASP A 168 8.05 26.83 19.46
CA ASP A 168 8.51 25.49 19.79
C ASP A 168 7.81 24.97 21.04
#